data_3cf7a396cad3fbc595e9c8e5e17ff54d
#
_entry.id   3cf7a396cad3fbc595e9c8e5e17ff54d
#
_cell.length_a   1.000
_cell.length_b   1.000
_cell.length_c   1.000
_cell.angle_alpha   90.00
_cell.angle_beta   90.00
_cell.angle_gamma   90.00
#
_symmetry.space_group_name_H-M   'P 1'
#
loop_
_entity.id
_entity.type
_entity.pdbx_description
1 polymer ?
#
loop_
_entity_poly.entity_id
_entity_poly.type
_entity_poly.pdbx_seq_one_letter_code
_entity_poly.pdbx_strand_id
1 'polypeptide(L)'
;MVTGILGIKKSQSQTFTEDGKRIPVTVVSAGPCWVTNIAHYGNFAGVQLGFGNRKHITKAQEGQMKKAGLDKKPRFLREIRIPTHPQAHTGGESELGTPPVSASPAGCKVGDTITVGDVFAPGDPVRVTGTSKGKGFAGVVKRHHFAGGPRTHGQSDRERAPGSIGQTTTPGRVYRGKKMAGRMGTDTVTVRGLKIVAVDPQNNILTIKGLVPGGRNGLIIIQKEL
;
A
#
# COMPACT_ATOMS: atom_id res chain seq x y z
N MET A 1 3.14 -1.66 -19.00
CA MET A 1 2.48 -0.46 -18.42
C MET A 1 2.62 -0.47 -16.90
N VAL A 2 2.69 0.71 -16.29
CA VAL A 2 2.70 0.82 -14.82
C VAL A 2 1.37 0.32 -14.27
N THR A 3 1.42 -0.59 -13.30
CA THR A 3 0.23 -1.25 -12.75
C THR A 3 -0.34 -0.56 -11.50
N GLY A 4 0.19 0.57 -11.13
CA GLY A 4 -0.25 1.25 -9.91
C GLY A 4 0.16 2.71 -9.81
N ILE A 5 -0.44 3.42 -8.86
CA ILE A 5 -0.25 4.85 -8.63
C ILE A 5 -0.23 5.15 -7.12
N LEU A 6 0.37 6.29 -6.76
CA LEU A 6 0.33 6.81 -5.39
C LEU A 6 -0.83 7.77 -5.23
N GLY A 7 -1.45 7.75 -4.05
CA GLY A 7 -2.55 8.66 -3.74
C GLY A 7 -2.64 9.01 -2.26
N ILE A 8 -3.54 9.93 -1.98
CA ILE A 8 -3.89 10.36 -0.62
C ILE A 8 -5.38 10.11 -0.40
N LYS A 9 -5.70 9.43 0.70
CA LYS A 9 -7.09 9.23 1.14
C LYS A 9 -7.71 10.57 1.52
N LYS A 10 -8.77 10.97 0.82
CA LYS A 10 -9.48 12.24 1.09
C LYS A 10 -10.62 12.05 2.06
N SER A 11 -11.63 11.30 1.67
CA SER A 11 -12.85 11.11 2.44
C SER A 11 -13.43 9.71 2.24
N GLN A 12 -14.40 9.39 3.05
CA GLN A 12 -15.27 8.24 2.86
C GLN A 12 -16.68 8.75 2.68
N SER A 13 -17.41 8.14 1.78
CA SER A 13 -18.77 8.49 1.42
C SER A 13 -19.54 7.23 1.04
N GLN A 14 -20.70 7.41 0.50
CA GLN A 14 -21.54 6.36 -0.04
C GLN A 14 -22.03 6.78 -1.43
N THR A 15 -22.30 5.80 -2.27
CA THR A 15 -22.96 5.99 -3.56
C THR A 15 -23.98 4.89 -3.76
N PHE A 16 -24.88 5.09 -4.73
CA PHE A 16 -25.86 4.09 -5.09
C PHE A 16 -25.47 3.46 -6.42
N THR A 17 -25.68 2.16 -6.56
CA THR A 17 -25.60 1.46 -7.83
C THR A 17 -26.85 1.75 -8.66
N GLU A 18 -26.82 1.41 -9.94
CA GLU A 18 -27.99 1.49 -10.84
C GLU A 18 -29.18 0.70 -10.28
N ASP A 19 -28.93 -0.40 -9.59
CA ASP A 19 -29.95 -1.21 -8.89
C ASP A 19 -30.47 -0.57 -7.60
N GLY A 20 -30.11 0.67 -7.27
CA GLY A 20 -30.52 1.36 -6.04
C GLY A 20 -29.82 0.87 -4.76
N LYS A 21 -28.85 -0.05 -4.83
CA LYS A 21 -28.12 -0.55 -3.66
C LYS A 21 -27.08 0.48 -3.21
N ARG A 22 -27.10 0.81 -1.92
CA ARG A 22 -26.11 1.68 -1.29
C ARG A 22 -24.77 0.95 -1.10
N ILE A 23 -23.69 1.52 -1.60
CA ILE A 23 -22.33 1.01 -1.43
C ILE A 23 -21.43 2.04 -0.75
N PRO A 24 -20.60 1.61 0.22
CA PRO A 24 -19.59 2.49 0.80
C PRO A 24 -18.47 2.74 -0.22
N VAL A 25 -18.01 3.98 -0.28
CA VAL A 25 -16.90 4.36 -1.17
C VAL A 25 -15.86 5.19 -0.43
N THR A 26 -14.63 5.09 -0.89
CA THR A 26 -13.52 5.93 -0.44
C THR A 26 -13.03 6.78 -1.61
N VAL A 27 -13.02 8.09 -1.40
CA VAL A 27 -12.49 9.06 -2.37
C VAL A 27 -11.00 9.26 -2.12
N VAL A 28 -10.22 9.13 -3.17
CA VAL A 28 -8.77 9.22 -3.15
C VAL A 28 -8.30 10.23 -4.20
N SER A 29 -7.42 11.15 -3.82
CA SER A 29 -6.66 11.95 -4.77
C SER A 29 -5.43 11.15 -5.17
N ALA A 30 -5.39 10.66 -6.39
CA ALA A 30 -4.36 9.74 -6.88
C ALA A 30 -3.66 10.36 -8.10
N GLY A 31 -2.42 10.76 -7.92
CA GLY A 31 -1.64 11.45 -8.96
C GLY A 31 -1.83 12.97 -8.97
N PRO A 32 -1.18 13.66 -9.93
CA PRO A 32 -0.21 13.09 -10.85
C PRO A 32 1.03 12.55 -10.14
N CYS A 33 1.58 11.46 -10.64
CA CYS A 33 2.83 10.87 -10.15
C CYS A 33 3.93 11.02 -11.20
N TRP A 34 5.16 11.23 -10.75
CA TRP A 34 6.33 11.36 -11.64
C TRP A 34 7.22 10.14 -11.52
N VAL A 35 7.67 9.60 -12.64
CA VAL A 35 8.67 8.53 -12.68
C VAL A 35 10.04 9.10 -12.37
N THR A 36 10.57 8.78 -11.19
CA THR A 36 11.84 9.36 -10.71
C THR A 36 13.03 8.45 -10.94
N ASN A 37 12.81 7.15 -11.04
CA ASN A 37 13.84 6.15 -11.34
C ASN A 37 13.20 4.84 -11.82
N ILE A 38 13.95 4.09 -12.62
CA ILE A 38 13.59 2.72 -13.03
C ILE A 38 14.80 1.84 -12.73
N ALA A 39 14.60 0.80 -11.93
CA ALA A 39 15.63 -0.16 -11.55
C ALA A 39 15.22 -1.58 -12.02
N HIS A 40 16.18 -2.33 -12.52
CA HIS A 40 15.99 -3.70 -13.00
C HIS A 40 16.55 -4.67 -11.97
N TYR A 41 15.74 -5.66 -11.56
CA TYR A 41 16.08 -6.66 -10.55
C TYR A 41 15.97 -8.10 -11.10
N GLY A 42 16.33 -8.32 -12.34
CA GLY A 42 16.20 -9.62 -13.01
C GLY A 42 14.73 -9.93 -13.33
N ASN A 43 14.02 -10.59 -12.45
CA ASN A 43 12.65 -11.05 -12.68
C ASN A 43 11.57 -9.96 -12.56
N PHE A 44 11.91 -8.76 -12.13
CA PHE A 44 10.99 -7.63 -12.06
C PHE A 44 11.72 -6.30 -12.26
N ALA A 45 10.99 -5.29 -12.67
CA ALA A 45 11.43 -3.91 -12.68
C ALA A 45 10.77 -3.12 -11.57
N GLY A 46 11.56 -2.32 -10.86
CA GLY A 46 11.09 -1.37 -9.88
C GLY A 46 10.94 0.02 -10.51
N VAL A 47 9.72 0.52 -10.61
CA VAL A 47 9.44 1.89 -11.04
C VAL A 47 9.22 2.75 -9.82
N GLN A 48 10.13 3.68 -9.56
CA GLN A 48 10.01 4.61 -8.46
C GLN A 48 9.14 5.80 -8.86
N LEU A 49 8.05 5.99 -8.14
CA LEU A 49 7.10 7.09 -8.33
C LEU A 49 7.28 8.16 -7.26
N GLY A 50 7.33 9.42 -7.70
CA GLY A 50 7.24 10.61 -6.87
C GLY A 50 5.81 11.13 -6.83
N PHE A 51 5.31 11.53 -5.64
CA PHE A 51 3.96 12.04 -5.48
C PHE A 51 3.87 13.16 -4.45
N GLY A 52 2.96 14.11 -4.72
CA GLY A 52 2.73 15.26 -3.87
C GLY A 52 3.86 16.29 -3.94
N ASN A 53 3.69 17.43 -3.27
CA ASN A 53 4.68 18.50 -3.27
C ASN A 53 5.13 18.84 -1.84
N ARG A 54 6.41 19.20 -1.67
CA ARG A 54 7.03 19.59 -0.41
C ARG A 54 7.94 20.79 -0.63
N LYS A 55 7.96 21.72 0.33
CA LYS A 55 8.84 22.93 0.23
C LYS A 55 10.34 22.61 0.21
N HIS A 56 10.75 21.70 1.08
CA HIS A 56 12.16 21.32 1.24
C HIS A 56 12.33 19.81 1.08
N ILE A 57 13.28 19.41 0.29
CA ILE A 57 13.77 18.05 0.11
C ILE A 57 15.26 18.01 0.41
N THR A 58 15.79 16.82 0.67
CA THR A 58 17.24 16.67 0.91
C THR A 58 18.05 16.88 -0.36
N LYS A 59 19.31 17.30 -0.26
CA LYS A 59 20.23 17.46 -1.41
C LYS A 59 20.32 16.19 -2.25
N ALA A 60 20.29 15.00 -1.61
CA ALA A 60 20.30 13.72 -2.31
C ALA A 60 19.05 13.54 -3.18
N GLN A 61 17.86 13.87 -2.65
CA GLN A 61 16.61 13.83 -3.41
C GLN A 61 16.59 14.87 -4.54
N GLU A 62 17.12 16.07 -4.30
CA GLU A 62 17.27 17.07 -5.37
C GLU A 62 18.15 16.58 -6.50
N GLY A 63 19.29 15.95 -6.17
CA GLY A 63 20.17 15.33 -7.15
C GLY A 63 19.47 14.24 -7.97
N GLN A 64 18.65 13.42 -7.32
CA GLN A 64 17.84 12.42 -8.01
C GLN A 64 16.80 13.04 -8.95
N MET A 65 16.10 14.09 -8.52
CA MET A 65 15.12 14.79 -9.35
C MET A 65 15.78 15.46 -10.57
N LYS A 66 16.92 16.13 -10.37
CA LYS A 66 17.71 16.72 -11.47
C LYS A 66 18.14 15.65 -12.48
N LYS A 67 18.58 14.47 -12.00
CA LYS A 67 18.96 13.34 -12.85
C LYS A 67 17.76 12.81 -13.67
N ALA A 68 16.56 12.90 -13.11
CA ALA A 68 15.31 12.53 -13.78
C ALA A 68 14.75 13.65 -14.68
N GLY A 69 15.38 14.82 -14.77
CA GLY A 69 14.88 15.96 -15.53
C GLY A 69 13.63 16.62 -14.94
N LEU A 70 13.40 16.46 -13.62
CA LEU A 70 12.19 16.91 -12.95
C LEU A 70 12.47 18.10 -12.02
N ASP A 71 11.82 19.24 -12.25
CA ASP A 71 11.79 20.39 -11.33
C ASP A 71 10.71 20.26 -10.25
N LYS A 72 10.45 19.06 -9.80
CA LYS A 72 9.43 18.78 -8.78
C LYS A 72 10.08 18.34 -7.47
N LYS A 73 9.44 18.68 -6.35
CA LYS A 73 9.87 18.30 -5.00
C LYS A 73 8.88 17.32 -4.40
N PRO A 74 8.93 16.03 -4.75
CA PRO A 74 7.94 15.06 -4.31
C PRO A 74 7.98 14.88 -2.79
N ARG A 75 6.80 14.83 -2.18
CA ARG A 75 6.65 14.55 -0.75
C ARG A 75 6.90 13.08 -0.43
N PHE A 76 6.48 12.20 -1.33
CA PHE A 76 6.56 10.76 -1.18
C PHE A 76 7.27 10.14 -2.38
N LEU A 77 8.17 9.22 -2.11
CA LEU A 77 8.82 8.36 -3.09
C LEU A 77 8.49 6.92 -2.71
N ARG A 78 7.95 6.15 -3.66
CA ARG A 78 7.66 4.71 -3.48
C ARG A 78 7.92 3.97 -4.77
N GLU A 79 8.38 2.75 -4.63
CA GLU A 79 8.64 1.85 -5.74
C GLU A 79 7.44 0.92 -5.97
N ILE A 80 7.06 0.78 -7.22
CA ILE A 80 6.08 -0.21 -7.68
C ILE A 80 6.82 -1.26 -8.48
N ARG A 81 6.69 -2.52 -8.09
CA ARG A 81 7.31 -3.64 -8.76
C ARG A 81 6.41 -4.16 -9.86
N ILE A 82 6.97 -4.29 -11.04
CA ILE A 82 6.31 -4.79 -12.24
C ILE A 82 7.07 -6.04 -12.68
N PRO A 83 6.41 -7.20 -12.82
CA PRO A 83 7.06 -8.38 -13.32
C PRO A 83 7.57 -8.12 -14.76
N THR A 84 8.83 -8.46 -15.01
CA THR A 84 9.48 -8.32 -16.34
C THR A 84 9.38 -9.57 -17.17
N HIS A 85 8.89 -10.68 -16.59
CA HIS A 85 8.76 -11.92 -17.34
C HIS A 85 7.64 -11.76 -18.39
N PRO A 86 7.94 -11.86 -19.68
CA PRO A 86 6.93 -12.27 -20.62
C PRO A 86 6.52 -13.69 -20.20
N GLN A 87 5.24 -13.95 -20.06
CA GLN A 87 4.75 -15.32 -19.95
C GLN A 87 5.05 -16.00 -21.29
N ALA A 88 6.23 -16.58 -21.41
CA ALA A 88 6.53 -17.54 -22.44
C ALA A 88 5.81 -18.86 -22.10
N HIS A 89 4.51 -18.89 -22.30
CA HIS A 89 3.82 -20.11 -22.59
C HIS A 89 3.97 -20.36 -24.09
N THR A 90 5.02 -21.05 -24.45
CA THR A 90 5.08 -22.04 -25.54
C THR A 90 6.54 -22.44 -25.70
N GLY A 91 6.76 -23.75 -25.78
CA GLY A 91 8.08 -24.37 -25.89
C GLY A 91 8.83 -23.90 -27.15
N GLY A 92 10.12 -23.74 -26.99
CA GLY A 92 11.05 -23.35 -28.04
C GLY A 92 12.36 -22.88 -27.43
N GLU A 93 13.40 -23.55 -27.77
CA GLU A 93 14.78 -23.53 -27.31
C GLU A 93 15.37 -22.17 -26.97
N SER A 94 16.16 -22.19 -25.91
CA SER A 94 16.94 -21.10 -25.38
C SER A 94 18.12 -20.74 -26.26
N GLU A 95 18.07 -19.63 -26.98
CA GLU A 95 19.30 -18.94 -27.37
C GLU A 95 19.75 -17.99 -26.25
N LEU A 96 20.98 -18.22 -25.80
CA LEU A 96 21.71 -17.30 -24.89
C LEU A 96 21.96 -15.97 -25.60
N GLY A 97 20.95 -15.12 -25.64
CA GLY A 97 21.09 -13.75 -26.09
C GLY A 97 20.78 -12.82 -24.91
N THR A 98 21.75 -11.99 -24.51
CA THR A 98 21.54 -10.90 -23.58
C THR A 98 20.36 -10.03 -24.06
N PRO A 99 19.29 -9.85 -23.25
CA PRO A 99 18.15 -9.04 -23.68
C PRO A 99 18.63 -7.61 -23.96
N PRO A 100 18.15 -6.99 -25.05
CA PRO A 100 18.53 -5.60 -25.37
C PRO A 100 18.08 -4.67 -24.23
N VAL A 101 19.00 -3.89 -23.72
CA VAL A 101 18.85 -2.93 -22.61
C VAL A 101 17.88 -1.77 -22.95
N SER A 102 17.27 -1.77 -24.12
CA SER A 102 16.51 -0.64 -24.68
C SER A 102 14.98 -0.70 -24.54
N ALA A 103 14.39 -1.79 -24.09
CA ALA A 103 12.95 -1.84 -23.86
C ALA A 103 12.64 -1.48 -22.39
N SER A 104 12.12 -0.29 -22.15
CA SER A 104 11.59 0.08 -20.83
C SER A 104 10.51 -0.90 -20.41
N PRO A 105 10.72 -1.73 -19.37
CA PRO A 105 9.84 -2.88 -19.05
C PRO A 105 8.43 -2.46 -18.61
N ALA A 106 8.20 -1.18 -18.45
CA ALA A 106 6.93 -0.61 -18.03
C ALA A 106 6.27 0.27 -19.10
N GLY A 107 6.88 0.43 -20.28
CA GLY A 107 6.41 1.37 -21.30
C GLY A 107 6.44 2.82 -20.85
N CYS A 108 7.20 3.14 -19.79
CA CYS A 108 7.39 4.50 -19.29
C CYS A 108 8.89 4.83 -19.21
N LYS A 109 9.21 6.11 -19.28
CA LYS A 109 10.57 6.65 -19.16
C LYS A 109 10.72 7.41 -17.85
N VAL A 110 11.97 7.57 -17.40
CA VAL A 110 12.28 8.47 -16.29
C VAL A 110 11.91 9.89 -16.71
N GLY A 111 11.20 10.61 -15.85
CA GLY A 111 10.67 11.95 -16.13
C GLY A 111 9.19 11.96 -16.53
N ASP A 112 8.63 10.84 -16.95
CA ASP A 112 7.23 10.78 -17.36
C ASP A 112 6.27 11.11 -16.20
N THR A 113 5.13 11.70 -16.55
CA THR A 113 4.02 11.96 -15.62
C THR A 113 2.93 10.94 -15.85
N ILE A 114 2.49 10.28 -14.80
CA ILE A 114 1.43 9.27 -14.83
C ILE A 114 0.19 9.85 -14.17
N THR A 115 -0.93 9.84 -14.89
CA THR A 115 -2.24 10.27 -14.40
C THR A 115 -3.12 9.07 -14.03
N VAL A 116 -4.24 9.33 -13.37
CA VAL A 116 -5.17 8.26 -12.96
C VAL A 116 -5.77 7.56 -14.17
N GLY A 117 -6.11 8.33 -15.22
CA GLY A 117 -6.73 7.80 -16.45
C GLY A 117 -5.80 6.90 -17.26
N ASP A 118 -4.47 7.08 -17.14
CA ASP A 118 -3.49 6.24 -17.85
C ASP A 118 -3.41 4.83 -17.26
N VAL A 119 -3.77 4.69 -15.97
CA VAL A 119 -3.58 3.43 -15.23
C VAL A 119 -4.88 2.71 -14.98
N PHE A 120 -5.95 3.41 -14.65
CA PHE A 120 -7.19 2.81 -14.14
C PHE A 120 -8.42 3.13 -14.96
N ALA A 121 -9.30 2.15 -15.10
CA ALA A 121 -10.63 2.27 -15.64
C ALA A 121 -11.70 1.92 -14.59
N PRO A 122 -12.93 2.44 -14.71
CA PRO A 122 -14.05 2.00 -13.88
C PRO A 122 -14.25 0.48 -14.00
N GLY A 123 -14.50 -0.18 -12.87
CA GLY A 123 -14.67 -1.63 -12.80
C GLY A 123 -13.38 -2.42 -12.49
N ASP A 124 -12.20 -1.84 -12.66
CA ASP A 124 -10.92 -2.51 -12.43
C ASP A 124 -10.82 -3.04 -10.99
N PRO A 125 -10.37 -4.30 -10.79
CA PRO A 125 -10.02 -4.83 -9.49
C PRO A 125 -8.69 -4.25 -9.03
N VAL A 126 -8.63 -3.81 -7.77
CA VAL A 126 -7.44 -3.18 -7.20
C VAL A 126 -7.13 -3.67 -5.80
N ARG A 127 -5.84 -3.70 -5.47
CA ARG A 127 -5.33 -3.80 -4.12
C ARG A 127 -4.82 -2.45 -3.66
N VAL A 128 -5.12 -2.11 -2.41
CA VAL A 128 -4.71 -0.84 -1.81
C VAL A 128 -3.89 -1.10 -0.57
N THR A 129 -2.67 -0.58 -0.57
CA THR A 129 -1.73 -0.67 0.55
C THR A 129 -1.62 0.68 1.23
N GLY A 130 -1.73 0.70 2.55
CA GLY A 130 -1.58 1.91 3.34
C GLY A 130 -1.15 1.62 4.76
N THR A 131 -0.86 2.65 5.51
CA THR A 131 -0.49 2.53 6.93
C THR A 131 -1.74 2.65 7.79
N SER A 132 -2.02 1.65 8.62
CA SER A 132 -3.17 1.63 9.53
C SER A 132 -3.09 2.75 10.58
N LYS A 133 -4.24 3.14 11.14
CA LYS A 133 -4.27 4.12 12.24
C LYS A 133 -3.54 3.57 13.47
N GLY A 134 -2.66 4.36 14.07
CA GLY A 134 -2.01 4.02 15.33
C GLY A 134 -3.01 3.94 16.47
N LYS A 135 -2.84 2.98 17.36
CA LYS A 135 -3.65 2.76 18.57
C LYS A 135 -2.81 2.85 19.84
N GLY A 136 -1.55 3.28 19.71
CA GLY A 136 -0.61 3.40 20.83
C GLY A 136 -0.21 2.03 21.42
N PHE A 137 0.14 2.02 22.69
CA PHE A 137 0.36 0.80 23.46
C PHE A 137 -1.00 0.18 23.81
N ALA A 138 -1.21 -1.06 23.46
CA ALA A 138 -2.47 -1.76 23.68
C ALA A 138 -2.25 -3.02 24.52
N GLY A 139 -3.13 -3.26 25.48
CA GLY A 139 -3.17 -4.48 26.26
C GLY A 139 -3.60 -5.69 25.42
N VAL A 140 -3.39 -6.88 25.96
CA VAL A 140 -3.63 -8.15 25.27
C VAL A 140 -5.08 -8.37 24.85
N VAL A 141 -6.04 -7.86 25.62
CA VAL A 141 -7.48 -7.93 25.28
C VAL A 141 -7.74 -7.18 23.98
N LYS A 142 -7.25 -5.95 23.84
CA LYS A 142 -7.44 -5.13 22.63
C LYS A 142 -6.59 -5.61 21.47
N ARG A 143 -5.33 -5.97 21.74
CA ARG A 143 -4.35 -6.29 20.70
C ARG A 143 -4.54 -7.68 20.12
N HIS A 144 -4.87 -8.66 20.97
CA HIS A 144 -4.91 -10.08 20.60
C HIS A 144 -6.27 -10.72 20.85
N HIS A 145 -7.26 -9.96 21.31
CA HIS A 145 -8.62 -10.43 21.60
C HIS A 145 -8.67 -11.52 22.67
N PHE A 146 -7.82 -11.43 23.71
CA PHE A 146 -7.88 -12.32 24.85
C PHE A 146 -9.13 -12.04 25.67
N ALA A 147 -9.73 -13.09 26.22
CA ALA A 147 -10.95 -13.00 27.03
C ALA A 147 -10.73 -12.20 28.33
N GLY A 148 -9.54 -12.33 28.92
CA GLY A 148 -9.27 -11.81 30.27
C GLY A 148 -9.81 -12.71 31.37
N GLY A 149 -9.90 -12.21 32.59
CA GLY A 149 -10.47 -12.87 33.74
C GLY A 149 -11.94 -12.49 33.98
N PRO A 150 -12.62 -13.18 34.92
CA PRO A 150 -13.97 -12.81 35.32
C PRO A 150 -14.00 -11.43 36.00
N ARG A 151 -15.17 -10.78 35.99
CA ARG A 151 -15.38 -9.47 36.63
C ARG A 151 -15.86 -9.57 38.08
N THR A 152 -16.40 -10.76 38.44
CA THR A 152 -17.01 -11.03 39.74
C THR A 152 -16.36 -12.26 40.36
N HIS A 153 -16.98 -12.85 41.37
CA HIS A 153 -16.48 -14.06 42.06
C HIS A 153 -15.11 -13.88 42.71
N GLY A 154 -14.89 -12.74 43.39
CA GLY A 154 -13.66 -12.46 44.13
C GLY A 154 -12.46 -12.00 43.28
N GLN A 155 -12.69 -11.72 41.99
CA GLN A 155 -11.66 -11.14 41.12
C GLN A 155 -11.40 -9.67 41.52
N SER A 156 -10.12 -9.29 41.69
CA SER A 156 -9.76 -7.91 42.04
C SER A 156 -9.09 -7.15 40.88
N ASP A 157 -7.85 -7.50 40.52
CA ASP A 157 -6.99 -6.67 39.66
C ASP A 157 -6.58 -7.32 38.33
N ARG A 158 -6.97 -8.58 38.08
CA ARG A 158 -6.54 -9.37 36.91
C ARG A 158 -7.61 -9.52 35.81
N GLU A 159 -8.63 -8.69 35.80
CA GLU A 159 -9.72 -8.76 34.81
C GLU A 159 -9.20 -8.69 33.37
N ARG A 160 -8.24 -7.83 33.07
CA ARG A 160 -7.70 -7.63 31.72
C ARG A 160 -6.25 -8.14 31.56
N ALA A 161 -5.84 -9.05 32.42
CA ALA A 161 -4.50 -9.61 32.41
C ALA A 161 -4.32 -10.64 31.26
N PRO A 162 -3.06 -10.89 30.79
CA PRO A 162 -2.80 -11.86 29.74
C PRO A 162 -2.96 -13.34 30.20
N GLY A 163 -2.99 -13.61 31.50
CA GLY A 163 -2.88 -14.94 32.05
C GLY A 163 -1.44 -15.46 32.05
N SER A 164 -1.26 -16.78 32.10
CA SER A 164 0.08 -17.39 32.10
C SER A 164 0.81 -17.10 30.78
N ILE A 165 2.10 -16.73 30.90
CA ILE A 165 2.95 -16.47 29.75
C ILE A 165 3.88 -17.65 29.41
N GLY A 166 3.92 -18.68 30.20
CA GLY A 166 4.74 -19.87 29.98
C GLY A 166 4.66 -20.89 31.11
N GLN A 167 5.51 -21.89 31.01
CA GLN A 167 5.74 -22.92 32.01
C GLN A 167 6.80 -22.44 33.03
N THR A 168 7.11 -23.25 34.00
CA THR A 168 8.07 -22.93 35.08
C THR A 168 9.52 -23.22 34.67
N THR A 169 10.20 -24.07 35.41
CA THR A 169 11.64 -24.39 35.30
C THR A 169 12.02 -24.99 33.93
N THR A 170 11.13 -25.77 33.34
CA THR A 170 11.30 -26.29 31.96
C THR A 170 10.23 -25.70 31.05
N PRO A 171 10.59 -24.93 30.00
CA PRO A 171 11.94 -24.67 29.43
C PRO A 171 12.69 -23.49 30.08
N GLY A 172 12.23 -22.89 31.19
CA GLY A 172 12.89 -21.78 31.89
C GLY A 172 12.87 -20.43 31.11
N ARG A 173 12.08 -20.34 30.05
CA ARG A 173 11.99 -19.14 29.22
C ARG A 173 10.58 -18.98 28.62
N VAL A 174 10.25 -17.76 28.22
CA VAL A 174 9.05 -17.49 27.42
C VAL A 174 9.35 -17.77 25.95
N TYR A 175 8.48 -18.50 25.28
CA TYR A 175 8.65 -18.79 23.86
C TYR A 175 8.56 -17.54 22.99
N ARG A 176 9.35 -17.51 21.90
CA ARG A 176 9.28 -16.44 20.91
C ARG A 176 7.89 -16.41 20.27
N GLY A 177 7.42 -15.21 19.94
CA GLY A 177 6.09 -15.03 19.35
C GLY A 177 4.93 -15.08 20.35
N LYS A 178 5.20 -15.19 21.67
CA LYS A 178 4.14 -15.11 22.70
C LYS A 178 3.38 -13.79 22.58
N LYS A 179 2.06 -13.87 22.53
CA LYS A 179 1.18 -12.71 22.40
C LYS A 179 1.17 -11.90 23.70
N MET A 180 1.74 -10.70 23.66
CA MET A 180 1.86 -9.79 24.80
C MET A 180 1.34 -8.39 24.43
N ALA A 181 1.11 -7.56 25.45
CA ALA A 181 0.83 -6.14 25.28
C ALA A 181 1.96 -5.45 24.49
N GLY A 182 1.66 -4.40 23.78
CA GLY A 182 2.62 -3.63 23.02
C GLY A 182 1.97 -2.70 22.02
N ARG A 183 2.80 -2.10 21.15
CA ARG A 183 2.33 -1.20 20.10
C ARG A 183 1.34 -1.89 19.18
N MET A 184 0.26 -1.20 18.85
CA MET A 184 -0.77 -1.64 17.91
C MET A 184 -1.05 -0.56 16.88
N GLY A 185 -1.23 -0.97 15.62
CA GLY A 185 -1.45 -0.05 14.51
C GLY A 185 -0.15 0.59 14.01
N THR A 186 -0.28 1.50 13.04
CA THR A 186 0.83 2.06 12.25
C THR A 186 1.58 0.97 11.46
N ASP A 187 0.88 -0.11 11.18
CA ASP A 187 1.37 -1.23 10.39
C ASP A 187 0.96 -1.05 8.93
N THR A 188 1.78 -1.55 8.01
CA THR A 188 1.44 -1.60 6.59
C THR A 188 0.37 -2.67 6.38
N VAL A 189 -0.78 -2.26 5.86
CA VAL A 189 -1.93 -3.14 5.60
C VAL A 189 -2.30 -3.05 4.13
N THR A 190 -2.51 -4.19 3.50
CA THR A 190 -2.99 -4.30 2.12
C THR A 190 -4.39 -4.90 2.12
N VAL A 191 -5.33 -4.19 1.53
CA VAL A 191 -6.69 -4.67 1.26
C VAL A 191 -6.77 -5.02 -0.21
N ARG A 192 -7.22 -6.22 -0.51
CA ARG A 192 -7.38 -6.77 -1.86
C ARG A 192 -8.85 -6.87 -2.25
N GLY A 193 -9.12 -7.10 -3.54
CA GLY A 193 -10.47 -7.31 -4.06
C GLY A 193 -11.36 -6.07 -4.04
N LEU A 194 -10.76 -4.88 -3.97
CA LEU A 194 -11.50 -3.62 -4.10
C LEU A 194 -11.77 -3.34 -5.59
N LYS A 195 -12.87 -2.65 -5.89
CA LYS A 195 -13.21 -2.25 -7.26
C LYS A 195 -13.26 -0.74 -7.40
N ILE A 196 -12.83 -0.24 -8.54
CA ILE A 196 -12.96 1.17 -8.89
C ILE A 196 -14.40 1.43 -9.34
N VAL A 197 -15.05 2.43 -8.75
CA VAL A 197 -16.42 2.85 -9.09
C VAL A 197 -16.38 3.93 -10.16
N ALA A 198 -15.55 4.94 -9.96
CA ALA A 198 -15.42 6.07 -10.88
C ALA A 198 -14.00 6.60 -10.92
N VAL A 199 -13.59 7.10 -12.07
CA VAL A 199 -12.31 7.74 -12.35
C VAL A 199 -12.58 9.14 -12.88
N ASP A 200 -12.02 10.16 -12.25
CA ASP A 200 -12.03 11.54 -12.72
C ASP A 200 -10.60 11.96 -13.09
N PRO A 201 -10.24 11.90 -14.37
CA PRO A 201 -8.90 12.24 -14.82
C PRO A 201 -8.56 13.73 -14.67
N GLN A 202 -9.57 14.62 -14.77
CA GLN A 202 -9.35 16.07 -14.70
C GLN A 202 -8.90 16.51 -13.32
N ASN A 203 -9.55 15.99 -12.27
CA ASN A 203 -9.24 16.31 -10.87
C ASN A 203 -8.29 15.30 -10.24
N ASN A 204 -7.86 14.27 -10.96
CA ASN A 204 -7.07 13.15 -10.44
C ASN A 204 -7.71 12.49 -9.20
N ILE A 205 -9.02 12.26 -9.28
CA ILE A 205 -9.81 11.63 -8.23
C ILE A 205 -10.18 10.20 -8.62
N LEU A 206 -10.00 9.29 -7.68
CA LEU A 206 -10.38 7.90 -7.80
C LEU A 206 -11.39 7.54 -6.72
N THR A 207 -12.52 6.98 -7.11
CA THR A 207 -13.54 6.49 -6.19
C THR A 207 -13.47 4.97 -6.12
N ILE A 208 -13.11 4.43 -4.95
CA ILE A 208 -12.90 3.00 -4.73
C ILE A 208 -14.05 2.47 -3.88
N LYS A 209 -14.67 1.35 -4.29
CA LYS A 209 -15.70 0.64 -3.51
C LYS A 209 -15.06 0.05 -2.26
N GLY A 210 -15.58 0.40 -1.08
CA GLY A 210 -15.18 -0.16 0.19
C GLY A 210 -14.27 0.74 1.03
N LEU A 211 -13.66 0.15 2.05
CA LEU A 211 -12.82 0.83 3.03
C LEU A 211 -11.35 0.68 2.66
N VAL A 212 -10.63 1.79 2.71
CA VAL A 212 -9.18 1.85 2.45
C VAL A 212 -8.43 2.06 3.77
N PRO A 213 -7.29 1.41 3.99
CA PRO A 213 -6.52 1.52 5.23
C PRO A 213 -6.01 2.95 5.47
N GLY A 214 -5.78 3.26 6.73
CA GLY A 214 -5.20 4.53 7.15
C GLY A 214 -6.21 5.64 7.48
N GLY A 215 -5.66 6.76 7.90
CA GLY A 215 -6.40 7.98 8.24
C GLY A 215 -6.61 8.87 7.02
N ARG A 216 -7.39 9.95 7.19
CA ARG A 216 -7.50 11.04 6.22
C ARG A 216 -6.12 11.64 5.96
N ASN A 217 -5.84 12.01 4.73
CA ASN A 217 -4.56 12.51 4.23
C ASN A 217 -3.38 11.51 4.36
N GLY A 218 -3.64 10.24 4.66
CA GLY A 218 -2.65 9.18 4.64
C GLY A 218 -2.26 8.79 3.21
N LEU A 219 -0.96 8.49 3.02
CA LEU A 219 -0.47 7.93 1.75
C LEU A 219 -1.01 6.51 1.55
N ILE A 220 -1.43 6.23 0.34
CA ILE A 220 -1.82 4.90 -0.11
C ILE A 220 -1.17 4.58 -1.46
N ILE A 221 -0.93 3.31 -1.68
CA ILE A 221 -0.45 2.76 -2.95
C ILE A 221 -1.61 1.94 -3.53
N ILE A 222 -2.03 2.26 -4.73
CA ILE A 222 -3.12 1.59 -5.44
C ILE A 222 -2.50 0.84 -6.60
N GLN A 223 -2.78 -0.45 -6.71
CA GLN A 223 -2.24 -1.31 -7.78
C GLN A 223 -3.37 -2.16 -8.37
N LYS A 224 -3.35 -2.38 -9.68
CA LYS A 224 -4.23 -3.36 -10.31
C LYS A 224 -3.97 -4.74 -9.71
N GLU A 225 -5.03 -5.49 -9.52
CA GLU A 225 -4.95 -6.90 -9.17
C GLU A 225 -5.01 -7.68 -10.49
N LEU A 226 -3.88 -8.31 -10.82
CA LEU A 226 -3.73 -9.13 -12.02
C LEU A 226 -4.27 -10.53 -11.77
#